data_c3533395af718b62310a3e462f97d51a
#
_entry.id   c3533395af718b62310a3e462f97d51a
#
_cell.length_a   1.000
_cell.length_b   1.000
_cell.length_c   1.000
_cell.angle_alpha   90.00
_cell.angle_beta   90.00
_cell.angle_gamma   90.00
#
_symmetry.space_group_name_H-M   'P 1'
#
loop_
_entity.id
_entity.type
_entity.pdbx_description
1 polymer ?
#
loop_
_entity_poly.entity_id
_entity_poly.type
_entity_poly.pdbx_seq_one_letter_code
_entity_poly.pdbx_strand_id
1 'polypeptide(L)'
;GFARLGPSARASREVYDVWRLGTEPEPRYRLEVLFDAYGSTTAQALAALEAATERPTSAYAAVCASQPHPQTLRALGRAGVSAEQLEGTSFVGEIGNLGAASVGLALALGLDAAGTGDHLLALGYGAGEAIAQDVEVVADPPAIGAAGQIAGEAIDLSTYYRWTRGRQAEPH
;
A
#
# COMPACT_ATOMS: atom_id res chain seq x y z
N GLY A 1 -19.70 8.94 11.32
CA GLY A 1 -18.70 8.44 10.38
C GLY A 1 -19.29 7.39 9.44
N PHE A 2 -18.73 7.23 8.27
CA PHE A 2 -19.18 6.28 7.24
C PHE A 2 -18.38 4.96 7.26
N ALA A 3 -17.27 4.90 7.98
CA ALA A 3 -16.48 3.69 8.15
C ALA A 3 -16.11 3.48 9.61
N ARG A 4 -15.92 2.23 10.01
CA ARG A 4 -15.50 1.79 11.34
C ARG A 4 -14.28 0.88 11.22
N LEU A 5 -13.27 1.12 12.06
CA LEU A 5 -12.14 0.22 12.19
C LEU A 5 -12.55 -1.00 13.03
N GLY A 6 -12.40 -2.17 12.46
CA GLY A 6 -12.58 -3.47 13.09
C GLY A 6 -11.30 -3.98 13.76
N PRO A 7 -11.15 -5.30 13.93
CA PRO A 7 -9.93 -5.92 14.40
C PRO A 7 -8.73 -5.63 13.49
N SER A 8 -7.54 -5.66 14.07
CA SER A 8 -6.28 -5.59 13.33
C SER A 8 -5.32 -6.67 13.80
N ALA A 9 -4.45 -7.08 12.91
CA ALA A 9 -3.37 -8.01 13.21
C ALA A 9 -2.07 -7.52 12.58
N ARG A 10 -0.95 -7.87 13.19
CA ARG A 10 0.36 -7.51 12.68
C ARG A 10 1.32 -8.69 12.72
N ALA A 11 2.28 -8.65 11.83
CA ALA A 11 3.43 -9.53 11.83
C ALA A 11 4.69 -8.71 11.56
N SER A 12 5.81 -9.11 12.13
CA SER A 12 7.07 -8.41 11.94
C SER A 12 8.23 -9.38 11.88
N ARG A 13 9.25 -9.03 11.09
CA ARG A 13 10.53 -9.71 11.03
C ARG A 13 11.64 -8.67 10.86
N GLU A 14 12.83 -8.98 11.33
CA GLU A 14 13.99 -8.15 11.08
C GLU A 14 14.38 -8.22 9.59
N VAL A 15 14.46 -7.07 8.92
CA VAL A 15 14.73 -6.98 7.47
C VAL A 15 15.59 -5.74 7.19
N TYR A 16 16.59 -5.91 6.34
CA TYR A 16 17.40 -4.84 5.77
C TYR A 16 17.18 -4.77 4.26
N ASP A 17 16.00 -4.29 3.84
CA ASP A 17 15.61 -4.12 2.44
C ASP A 17 16.01 -2.76 1.87
N VAL A 18 16.19 -1.76 2.76
CA VAL A 18 16.58 -0.40 2.40
C VAL A 18 17.68 0.07 3.36
N TRP A 19 18.77 0.63 2.83
CA TRP A 19 19.85 1.22 3.65
C TRP A 19 20.52 2.38 2.95
N ARG A 20 21.29 3.17 3.70
CA ARG A 20 22.18 4.22 3.20
C ARG A 20 23.59 3.95 3.67
N LEU A 21 24.56 4.28 2.83
CA LEU A 21 25.97 4.27 3.21
C LEU A 21 26.44 5.70 3.47
N GLY A 22 26.78 5.98 4.74
CA GLY A 22 27.27 7.30 5.14
C GLY A 22 26.32 8.43 4.77
N THR A 23 26.80 9.39 4.01
CA THR A 23 26.07 10.59 3.58
C THR A 23 25.44 10.47 2.19
N GLU A 24 25.36 9.27 1.62
CA GLU A 24 24.74 9.08 0.30
C GLU A 24 23.30 9.61 0.30
N PRO A 25 22.92 10.47 -0.66
CA PRO A 25 21.59 11.07 -0.68
C PRO A 25 20.50 10.07 -1.03
N GLU A 26 20.84 9.06 -1.85
CA GLU A 26 19.88 8.05 -2.32
C GLU A 26 19.97 6.77 -1.51
N PRO A 27 18.84 6.22 -1.06
CA PRO A 27 18.83 4.91 -0.41
C PRO A 27 19.12 3.81 -1.42
N ARG A 28 19.76 2.75 -0.97
CA ARG A 28 19.95 1.51 -1.72
C ARG A 28 18.86 0.51 -1.36
N TYR A 29 18.41 -0.26 -2.35
CA TYR A 29 17.35 -1.25 -2.20
C TYR A 29 17.85 -2.64 -2.57
N ARG A 30 17.38 -3.65 -1.83
CA ARG A 30 17.47 -5.07 -2.21
C ARG A 30 16.07 -5.58 -2.53
N LEU A 31 15.72 -5.54 -3.81
CA LEU A 31 14.37 -5.89 -4.26
C LEU A 31 13.97 -7.32 -3.91
N GLU A 32 14.90 -8.28 -3.99
CA GLU A 32 14.63 -9.67 -3.63
C GLU A 32 14.26 -9.80 -2.14
N VAL A 33 14.98 -9.08 -1.27
CA VAL A 33 14.71 -9.04 0.16
C VAL A 33 13.37 -8.36 0.44
N LEU A 34 13.09 -7.24 -0.25
CA LEU A 34 11.80 -6.56 -0.16
C LEU A 34 10.65 -7.48 -0.57
N PHE A 35 10.76 -8.19 -1.70
CA PHE A 35 9.68 -9.05 -2.18
C PHE A 35 9.42 -10.24 -1.27
N ASP A 36 10.48 -10.88 -0.77
CA ASP A 36 10.37 -11.97 0.20
C ASP A 36 9.76 -11.49 1.53
N ALA A 37 10.27 -10.38 2.05
CA ALA A 37 9.79 -9.81 3.31
C ALA A 37 8.34 -9.34 3.19
N TYR A 38 8.01 -8.59 2.13
CA TYR A 38 6.65 -8.14 1.87
C TYR A 38 5.68 -9.33 1.79
N GLY A 39 5.98 -10.34 0.95
CA GLY A 39 5.11 -11.49 0.75
C GLY A 39 4.90 -12.31 2.02
N SER A 40 5.99 -12.64 2.73
CA SER A 40 5.91 -13.47 3.93
C SER A 40 5.26 -12.77 5.13
N THR A 41 5.59 -11.50 5.36
CA THR A 41 5.07 -10.76 6.51
C THR A 41 3.61 -10.36 6.32
N THR A 42 3.22 -9.96 5.09
CA THR A 42 1.80 -9.70 4.78
C THR A 42 0.95 -10.96 4.90
N ALA A 43 1.43 -12.12 4.40
CA ALA A 43 0.71 -13.38 4.55
C ALA A 43 0.48 -13.76 6.02
N GLN A 44 1.47 -13.55 6.89
CA GLN A 44 1.33 -13.80 8.32
C GLN A 44 0.32 -12.85 8.98
N ALA A 45 0.35 -11.55 8.63
CA ALA A 45 -0.61 -10.58 9.16
C ALA A 45 -2.04 -10.89 8.71
N LEU A 46 -2.23 -11.31 7.44
CA LEU A 46 -3.52 -11.75 6.91
C LEU A 46 -4.05 -12.98 7.64
N ALA A 47 -3.24 -14.03 7.78
CA ALA A 47 -3.64 -15.23 8.50
C ALA A 47 -4.03 -14.94 9.97
N ALA A 48 -3.31 -14.04 10.63
CA ALA A 48 -3.64 -13.62 11.99
C ALA A 48 -4.96 -12.80 12.04
N LEU A 49 -5.22 -11.96 11.04
CA LEU A 49 -6.49 -11.22 10.95
C LEU A 49 -7.66 -12.16 10.67
N GLU A 50 -7.52 -13.12 9.74
CA GLU A 50 -8.53 -14.15 9.47
C GLU A 50 -8.90 -14.93 10.74
N ALA A 51 -7.90 -15.34 11.52
CA ALA A 51 -8.12 -16.02 12.78
C ALA A 51 -8.86 -15.15 13.82
N ALA A 52 -8.62 -13.84 13.83
CA ALA A 52 -9.26 -12.91 14.77
C ALA A 52 -10.67 -12.50 14.36
N THR A 53 -10.97 -12.51 13.07
CA THR A 53 -12.26 -12.04 12.52
C THR A 53 -13.18 -13.17 12.06
N GLU A 54 -12.66 -14.39 11.92
CA GLU A 54 -13.31 -15.52 11.24
C GLU A 54 -13.73 -15.17 9.79
N ARG A 55 -13.15 -14.10 9.22
CA ARG A 55 -13.40 -13.63 7.85
C ARG A 55 -12.23 -14.00 6.96
N PRO A 56 -12.41 -14.81 5.92
CA PRO A 56 -11.33 -15.13 4.98
C PRO A 56 -10.96 -13.90 4.15
N THR A 57 -9.69 -13.83 3.74
CA THR A 57 -9.18 -12.73 2.89
C THR A 57 -10.02 -12.52 1.62
N SER A 58 -10.58 -13.58 1.05
CA SER A 58 -11.46 -13.52 -0.13
C SER A 58 -12.82 -12.87 0.10
N ALA A 59 -13.23 -12.64 1.35
CA ALA A 59 -14.51 -12.02 1.69
C ALA A 59 -14.45 -10.49 1.78
N TYR A 60 -13.28 -9.89 1.64
CA TYR A 60 -13.15 -8.44 1.56
C TYR A 60 -13.50 -7.93 0.16
N ALA A 61 -14.27 -6.84 0.08
CA ALA A 61 -14.68 -6.24 -1.19
C ALA A 61 -13.49 -5.65 -1.96
N ALA A 62 -12.51 -5.08 -1.26
CA ALA A 62 -11.27 -4.59 -1.84
C ALA A 62 -10.11 -4.70 -0.85
N VAL A 63 -8.88 -4.77 -1.40
CA VAL A 63 -7.63 -4.75 -0.64
C VAL A 63 -6.86 -3.46 -0.93
N CYS A 64 -6.70 -2.65 0.11
CA CYS A 64 -6.06 -1.34 0.08
C CYS A 64 -4.63 -1.48 0.62
N ALA A 65 -3.70 -1.89 -0.23
CA ALA A 65 -2.35 -2.29 0.19
C ALA A 65 -1.29 -1.21 0.03
N SER A 66 -0.23 -1.28 0.83
CA SER A 66 1.05 -0.63 0.54
C SER A 66 1.61 -1.12 -0.78
N GLN A 67 2.08 -0.20 -1.63
CA GLN A 67 2.52 -0.47 -2.99
C GLN A 67 3.96 0.00 -3.23
N PRO A 68 4.96 -0.62 -2.58
CA PRO A 68 6.36 -0.19 -2.75
C PRO A 68 6.91 -0.49 -4.14
N HIS A 69 6.36 -1.50 -4.83
CA HIS A 69 6.75 -1.89 -6.17
C HIS A 69 5.61 -2.68 -6.85
N PRO A 70 5.40 -2.60 -8.19
CA PRO A 70 4.32 -3.34 -8.86
C PRO A 70 4.35 -4.87 -8.61
N GLN A 71 5.55 -5.46 -8.45
CA GLN A 71 5.68 -6.89 -8.17
C GLN A 71 5.23 -7.28 -6.75
N THR A 72 5.19 -6.38 -5.79
CA THR A 72 4.70 -6.69 -4.44
C THR A 72 3.21 -7.01 -4.44
N LEU A 73 2.42 -6.37 -5.30
CA LEU A 73 1.00 -6.70 -5.46
C LEU A 73 0.79 -8.13 -5.95
N ARG A 74 1.68 -8.64 -6.81
CA ARG A 74 1.64 -10.04 -7.26
C ARG A 74 1.94 -11.03 -6.13
N ALA A 75 2.73 -10.62 -5.14
CA ALA A 75 3.01 -11.47 -3.98
C ALA A 75 1.77 -11.67 -3.11
N LEU A 76 0.84 -10.72 -3.07
CA LEU A 76 -0.44 -10.84 -2.35
C LEU A 76 -1.33 -11.97 -2.90
N GLY A 77 -1.23 -12.29 -4.18
CA GLY A 77 -1.94 -13.44 -4.77
C GLY A 77 -1.60 -14.77 -4.09
N ARG A 78 -0.36 -14.93 -3.60
CA ARG A 78 0.06 -16.13 -2.85
C ARG A 78 -0.53 -16.15 -1.43
N ALA A 79 -0.96 -15.01 -0.93
CA ALA A 79 -1.61 -14.86 0.36
C ALA A 79 -3.15 -14.85 0.27
N GLY A 80 -3.71 -15.24 -0.89
CA GLY A 80 -5.16 -15.39 -1.08
C GLY A 80 -5.87 -14.12 -1.55
N VAL A 81 -5.15 -13.03 -1.88
CA VAL A 81 -5.75 -11.81 -2.46
C VAL A 81 -5.95 -12.01 -3.95
N SER A 82 -7.14 -11.79 -4.46
CA SER A 82 -7.45 -11.89 -5.88
C SER A 82 -7.08 -10.60 -6.64
N ALA A 83 -7.00 -10.69 -7.97
CA ALA A 83 -6.76 -9.52 -8.82
C ALA A 83 -7.92 -8.53 -8.74
N GLU A 84 -9.14 -9.04 -8.67
CA GLU A 84 -10.37 -8.24 -8.57
C GLU A 84 -10.38 -7.39 -7.29
N GLN A 85 -9.88 -7.93 -6.17
CA GLN A 85 -9.79 -7.19 -4.91
C GLN A 85 -8.76 -6.05 -4.94
N LEU A 86 -7.82 -6.08 -5.88
CA LEU A 86 -6.82 -5.03 -6.11
C LEU A 86 -7.24 -4.08 -7.23
N GLU A 87 -8.25 -4.43 -8.02
CA GLU A 87 -8.79 -3.57 -9.07
C GLU A 87 -9.36 -2.29 -8.44
N GLY A 88 -9.04 -1.15 -9.02
CA GLY A 88 -9.45 0.16 -8.52
C GLY A 88 -8.66 0.71 -7.33
N THR A 89 -7.89 -0.13 -6.59
CA THR A 89 -7.02 0.32 -5.50
C THR A 89 -5.54 0.32 -5.86
N SER A 90 -5.17 -0.21 -7.03
CA SER A 90 -3.79 -0.27 -7.52
C SER A 90 -3.43 0.97 -8.34
N PHE A 91 -2.32 1.62 -8.00
CA PHE A 91 -1.86 2.86 -8.65
C PHE A 91 -0.34 2.93 -8.85
N VAL A 92 0.43 2.02 -8.24
CA VAL A 92 1.90 2.10 -8.26
C VAL A 92 2.51 2.05 -9.67
N GLY A 93 1.81 1.43 -10.62
CA GLY A 93 2.21 1.40 -12.03
C GLY A 93 2.08 2.75 -12.75
N GLU A 94 1.24 3.64 -12.24
CA GLU A 94 0.93 4.95 -12.84
C GLU A 94 1.70 6.08 -12.16
N ILE A 95 1.65 6.14 -10.82
CA ILE A 95 2.21 7.27 -10.06
C ILE A 95 3.40 6.88 -9.18
N GLY A 96 3.78 5.61 -9.16
CA GLY A 96 4.94 5.13 -8.40
C GLY A 96 4.64 4.88 -6.91
N ASN A 97 5.72 4.69 -6.15
CA ASN A 97 5.65 4.42 -4.71
C ASN A 97 5.45 5.70 -3.90
N LEU A 98 4.35 5.79 -3.18
CA LEU A 98 4.00 6.91 -2.30
C LEU A 98 4.46 6.71 -0.84
N GLY A 99 5.25 5.67 -0.56
CA GLY A 99 5.69 5.36 0.80
C GLY A 99 4.51 5.13 1.75
N ALA A 100 4.52 5.78 2.90
CA ALA A 100 3.47 5.65 3.91
C ALA A 100 2.08 6.11 3.45
N ALA A 101 1.98 6.98 2.44
CA ALA A 101 0.70 7.46 1.90
C ALA A 101 -0.01 6.41 1.03
N SER A 102 0.68 5.33 0.62
CA SER A 102 0.11 4.31 -0.27
C SER A 102 -1.19 3.70 0.26
N VAL A 103 -1.21 3.30 1.52
CA VAL A 103 -2.41 2.68 2.13
C VAL A 103 -3.55 3.67 2.22
N GLY A 104 -3.26 4.93 2.58
CA GLY A 104 -4.25 5.99 2.68
C GLY A 104 -4.93 6.27 1.34
N LEU A 105 -4.15 6.37 0.25
CA LEU A 105 -4.70 6.56 -1.09
C LEU A 105 -5.50 5.32 -1.55
N ALA A 106 -4.94 4.12 -1.38
CA ALA A 106 -5.66 2.89 -1.73
C ALA A 106 -6.99 2.77 -0.98
N LEU A 107 -7.01 3.14 0.31
CA LEU A 107 -8.24 3.13 1.11
C LEU A 107 -9.25 4.18 0.62
N ALA A 108 -8.79 5.37 0.23
CA ALA A 108 -9.67 6.39 -0.35
C ALA A 108 -10.31 5.91 -1.65
N LEU A 109 -9.52 5.27 -2.54
CA LEU A 109 -10.01 4.66 -3.78
C LEU A 109 -11.01 3.52 -3.49
N GLY A 110 -10.69 2.66 -2.52
CA GLY A 110 -11.59 1.58 -2.11
C GLY A 110 -12.91 2.09 -1.52
N LEU A 111 -12.88 3.15 -0.72
CA LEU A 111 -14.06 3.78 -0.15
C LEU A 111 -14.93 4.47 -1.22
N ASP A 112 -14.33 5.04 -2.27
CA ASP A 112 -15.11 5.63 -3.38
C ASP A 112 -15.94 4.58 -4.13
N ALA A 113 -15.53 3.31 -4.10
CA ALA A 113 -16.21 2.20 -4.78
C ALA A 113 -17.09 1.35 -3.85
N ALA A 114 -16.94 1.50 -2.53
CA ALA A 114 -17.60 0.65 -1.54
C ALA A 114 -19.00 1.15 -1.18
N GLY A 115 -19.89 0.21 -0.84
CA GLY A 115 -21.22 0.47 -0.31
C GLY A 115 -21.37 0.06 1.15
N THR A 116 -22.48 0.48 1.76
CA THR A 116 -22.82 0.10 3.15
C THR A 116 -22.87 -1.42 3.32
N GLY A 117 -22.17 -1.93 4.31
CA GLY A 117 -22.02 -3.36 4.62
C GLY A 117 -20.77 -4.01 4.03
N ASP A 118 -20.06 -3.32 3.14
CA ASP A 118 -18.79 -3.83 2.63
C ASP A 118 -17.70 -3.80 3.70
N HIS A 119 -16.77 -4.74 3.57
CA HIS A 119 -15.53 -4.76 4.33
C HIS A 119 -14.34 -4.55 3.39
N LEU A 120 -13.49 -3.59 3.73
CA LEU A 120 -12.23 -3.33 3.05
C LEU A 120 -11.08 -3.81 3.92
N LEU A 121 -10.03 -4.34 3.29
CA LEU A 121 -8.81 -4.74 3.97
C LEU A 121 -7.73 -3.68 3.75
N ALA A 122 -7.40 -2.90 4.78
CA ALA A 122 -6.23 -2.02 4.73
C ALA A 122 -4.98 -2.80 5.14
N LEU A 123 -3.98 -2.85 4.25
CA LEU A 123 -2.76 -3.65 4.42
C LEU A 123 -1.52 -2.78 4.31
N GLY A 124 -0.98 -2.39 5.47
CA GLY A 124 0.27 -1.63 5.58
C GLY A 124 1.49 -2.54 5.56
N TYR A 125 2.59 -2.09 4.95
CA TYR A 125 3.90 -2.71 5.04
C TYR A 125 5.00 -1.64 5.10
N GLY A 126 5.99 -1.86 5.94
CA GLY A 126 7.21 -1.05 6.01
C GLY A 126 8.29 -1.72 6.85
N ALA A 127 9.53 -1.76 6.33
CA ALA A 127 10.70 -2.23 7.03
C ALA A 127 10.53 -3.59 7.74
N GLY A 128 9.87 -4.55 7.08
CA GLY A 128 9.64 -5.89 7.63
C GLY A 128 8.47 -6.01 8.59
N GLU A 129 7.67 -4.96 8.79
CA GLU A 129 6.41 -5.03 9.53
C GLU A 129 5.23 -4.93 8.57
N ALA A 130 4.21 -5.78 8.76
CA ALA A 130 2.94 -5.71 8.09
C ALA A 130 1.80 -5.58 9.11
N ILE A 131 0.81 -4.76 8.78
CA ILE A 131 -0.42 -4.57 9.57
C ILE A 131 -1.60 -4.79 8.63
N ALA A 132 -2.47 -5.73 8.98
CA ALA A 132 -3.75 -5.96 8.33
C ALA A 132 -4.86 -5.43 9.23
N GLN A 133 -5.73 -4.57 8.67
CA GLN A 133 -6.81 -3.90 9.39
C GLN A 133 -8.13 -4.12 8.67
N ASP A 134 -9.12 -4.66 9.36
CA ASP A 134 -10.50 -4.72 8.88
C ASP A 134 -11.14 -3.31 8.95
N VAL A 135 -11.80 -2.90 7.87
CA VAL A 135 -12.51 -1.63 7.77
C VAL A 135 -13.93 -1.91 7.28
N GLU A 136 -14.92 -1.73 8.14
CA GLU A 136 -16.33 -1.89 7.80
C GLU A 136 -16.92 -0.57 7.32
N VAL A 137 -17.62 -0.60 6.20
CA VAL A 137 -18.39 0.54 5.69
C VAL A 137 -19.79 0.50 6.32
N VAL A 138 -20.06 1.41 7.25
CA VAL A 138 -21.28 1.43 8.06
C VAL A 138 -22.36 2.37 7.50
N ALA A 139 -22.02 3.20 6.55
CA ALA A 139 -22.92 4.05 5.78
C ALA A 139 -22.23 4.40 4.46
N ASP A 140 -23.01 4.75 3.45
CA ASP A 140 -22.45 5.12 2.14
C ASP A 140 -21.44 6.26 2.28
N PRO A 141 -20.19 6.05 1.85
CA PRO A 141 -19.17 7.08 1.95
C PRO A 141 -19.53 8.27 1.05
N PRO A 142 -19.21 9.51 1.46
CA PRO A 142 -19.27 10.62 0.52
C PRO A 142 -18.24 10.37 -0.59
N ALA A 143 -18.56 10.72 -1.83
CA ALA A 143 -17.61 10.62 -2.94
C ALA A 143 -16.36 11.45 -2.62
N ILE A 144 -15.24 10.78 -2.39
CA ILE A 144 -13.94 11.42 -2.11
C ILE A 144 -13.33 11.93 -3.42
N GLY A 145 -13.64 11.26 -4.55
CA GLY A 145 -13.10 11.57 -5.85
C GLY A 145 -11.60 11.33 -5.95
N ALA A 146 -11.09 10.36 -5.18
CA ALA A 146 -9.66 10.09 -5.05
C ALA A 146 -8.98 9.81 -6.40
N ALA A 147 -9.66 9.09 -7.30
CA ALA A 147 -9.15 8.80 -8.64
C ALA A 147 -8.90 10.07 -9.47
N GLY A 148 -9.78 11.07 -9.36
CA GLY A 148 -9.62 12.36 -10.05
C GLY A 148 -8.48 13.22 -9.49
N GLN A 149 -8.09 12.98 -8.24
CA GLN A 149 -6.99 13.71 -7.60
C GLN A 149 -5.60 13.13 -7.90
N ILE A 150 -5.54 11.92 -8.46
CA ILE A 150 -4.29 11.30 -8.92
C ILE A 150 -3.81 11.94 -10.23
N ALA A 151 -4.72 12.54 -11.00
CA ALA A 151 -4.38 13.19 -12.26
C ALA A 151 -3.43 14.37 -12.01
N GLY A 152 -2.26 14.33 -12.64
CA GLY A 152 -1.24 15.36 -12.60
C GLY A 152 -0.93 15.89 -14.00
N GLU A 153 -0.16 16.98 -14.07
CA GLU A 153 0.41 17.45 -15.31
C GLU A 153 1.65 16.63 -15.67
N ALA A 154 1.72 16.14 -16.89
CA ALA A 154 2.89 15.42 -17.39
C ALA A 154 4.06 16.38 -17.55
N ILE A 155 5.20 16.05 -16.94
CA ILE A 155 6.46 16.77 -17.12
C ILE A 155 7.46 15.89 -17.84
N ASP A 156 8.38 16.51 -18.58
CA ASP A 156 9.50 15.78 -19.19
C ASP A 156 10.55 15.37 -18.14
N LEU A 157 11.36 14.35 -18.48
CA LEU A 157 12.38 13.80 -17.61
C LEU A 157 13.45 14.84 -17.21
N SER A 158 13.76 15.80 -18.10
CA SER A 158 14.77 16.84 -17.82
C SER A 158 14.27 17.82 -16.76
N THR A 159 13.00 18.15 -16.78
CA THR A 159 12.34 18.97 -15.76
C THR A 159 12.29 18.25 -14.41
N TYR A 160 11.94 16.93 -14.41
CA TYR A 160 11.99 16.12 -13.21
C TYR A 160 13.40 16.10 -12.58
N TYR A 161 14.45 15.83 -13.38
CA TYR A 161 15.81 15.83 -12.87
C TYR A 161 16.27 17.20 -12.36
N ARG A 162 15.87 18.28 -13.00
CA ARG A 162 16.17 19.63 -12.55
C ARG A 162 15.57 19.92 -11.19
N TRP A 163 14.34 19.47 -10.95
CA TRP A 163 13.67 19.63 -9.66
C TRP A 163 14.25 18.77 -8.55
N THR A 164 14.62 17.53 -8.86
CA THR A 164 15.10 16.57 -7.86
C THR A 164 16.60 16.69 -7.59
N ARG A 165 17.42 16.97 -8.60
CA ARG A 165 18.89 17.04 -8.52
C ARG A 165 19.44 18.45 -8.40
N GLY A 166 18.72 19.46 -8.85
CA GLY A 166 19.15 20.85 -8.78
C GLY A 166 19.31 21.37 -7.35
N ARG A 167 18.66 20.75 -6.36
CA ARG A 167 18.87 21.04 -4.93
C ARG A 167 20.15 20.42 -4.34
N GLN A 168 20.80 19.53 -5.08
CA GLN A 168 22.06 18.88 -4.64
C GLN A 168 23.32 19.59 -5.14
N ALA A 169 23.18 20.60 -5.97
CA ALA A 169 24.29 21.31 -6.63
C ALA A 169 24.71 22.62 -5.95
N GLU A 170 24.23 22.92 -4.74
CA GLU A 170 24.82 24.01 -3.95
C GLU A 170 25.97 23.44 -3.11
N PRO A 171 27.26 23.74 -3.47
CA PRO A 171 28.37 23.41 -2.59
C PRO A 171 28.30 24.31 -1.36
N HIS A 172 28.29 23.68 -0.19
CA HIS A 172 28.57 24.35 1.08
C HIS A 172 30.05 24.69 1.22
#